data_e8f09711d5358f8fbebcb50dc20dd6ec
#
_entry.id   e8f09711d5358f8fbebcb50dc20dd6ec
#
_cell.length_a   1.000
_cell.length_b   1.000
_cell.length_c   1.000
_cell.angle_alpha   90.00
_cell.angle_beta   90.00
_cell.angle_gamma   90.00
#
_symmetry.space_group_name_H-M   'P 1'
#
loop_
_entity.id
_entity.type
_entity.pdbx_description
1 polymer ?
#
loop_
_entity_poly.entity_id
_entity_poly.type
_entity_poly.pdbx_seq_one_letter_code
_entity_poly.pdbx_strand_id
1 'polypeptide(L)'
;MENSSPFPLDGGKRRQRVQSAETGMTILKALARLGGAASLTAIAAEAGENAAKVHRYLSSLTSEGLVAQHPATQHYHLGPEAVRIGLAALRQCDPVRMGESALLRLRESLRVTCFIAVMGNMGPTVMRMEEPSLPVTVNIRPGSVLPLLWSASGQAFLAFSDDEALQATARAEYEAAAPEQRSLVGGSDPVQGLRQQVLGQGCAIVRDTLLAGISAVAAPVFDARGHVSAVLTALGASNGFDARPGGSICPRVVEEAAAISAAMGYAPPA
;
A
#
# COMPACT_ATOMS: atom_id res chain seq x y z
N MET A 1 -33.87 -11.99 -46.12
CA MET A 1 -33.40 -10.58 -46.13
C MET A 1 -32.36 -10.46 -45.04
N GLU A 2 -31.13 -10.54 -45.48
CA GLU A 2 -29.91 -10.39 -44.69
C GLU A 2 -29.78 -8.94 -44.25
N ASN A 3 -29.55 -8.72 -42.96
CA ASN A 3 -29.20 -7.41 -42.41
C ASN A 3 -27.76 -7.45 -41.90
N SER A 4 -26.85 -7.15 -42.84
CA SER A 4 -25.40 -7.07 -42.59
C SER A 4 -25.12 -5.80 -41.79
N SER A 5 -24.59 -5.95 -40.60
CA SER A 5 -24.08 -4.85 -39.76
C SER A 5 -22.74 -4.33 -40.34
N PRO A 6 -22.58 -3.03 -40.63
CA PRO A 6 -21.37 -2.48 -41.26
C PRO A 6 -20.40 -1.83 -40.28
N PHE A 7 -20.08 -2.46 -39.16
CA PHE A 7 -18.97 -1.97 -38.33
C PHE A 7 -17.83 -2.99 -38.30
N PRO A 8 -16.67 -2.68 -38.89
CA PRO A 8 -15.49 -3.50 -38.75
C PRO A 8 -15.04 -3.44 -37.27
N LEU A 9 -14.85 -4.61 -36.67
CA LEU A 9 -14.19 -4.76 -35.38
C LEU A 9 -12.82 -4.11 -35.46
N ASP A 10 -12.58 -3.11 -34.64
CA ASP A 10 -11.36 -2.34 -34.51
C ASP A 10 -10.19 -3.29 -34.26
N GLY A 11 -9.36 -3.47 -35.28
CA GLY A 11 -8.12 -4.20 -35.19
C GLY A 11 -7.19 -3.49 -34.23
N GLY A 12 -7.00 -4.03 -33.04
CA GLY A 12 -6.19 -3.48 -31.98
C GLY A 12 -4.85 -2.96 -32.52
N LYS A 13 -4.70 -1.65 -32.61
CA LYS A 13 -3.43 -0.97 -32.94
C LYS A 13 -2.38 -1.50 -31.97
N ARG A 14 -1.48 -2.37 -32.47
CA ARG A 14 -0.28 -2.80 -31.77
C ARG A 14 0.47 -1.53 -31.37
N ARG A 15 0.43 -1.14 -30.08
CA ARG A 15 1.13 0.04 -29.57
C ARG A 15 2.60 -0.12 -29.97
N GLN A 16 3.10 0.80 -30.79
CA GLN A 16 4.47 0.77 -31.29
C GLN A 16 5.39 1.03 -30.11
N ARG A 17 6.10 0.00 -29.66
CA ARG A 17 7.05 0.06 -28.55
C ARG A 17 8.42 0.44 -29.10
N VAL A 18 9.10 1.37 -28.40
CA VAL A 18 10.45 1.79 -28.76
C VAL A 18 11.44 0.97 -27.92
N GLN A 19 11.98 -0.08 -28.50
CA GLN A 19 12.84 -1.05 -27.81
C GLN A 19 14.07 -0.41 -27.15
N SER A 20 14.64 0.63 -27.75
CA SER A 20 15.77 1.35 -27.15
C SER A 20 15.39 2.06 -25.86
N ALA A 21 14.20 2.68 -25.79
CA ALA A 21 13.71 3.30 -24.57
C ALA A 21 13.46 2.25 -23.48
N GLU A 22 12.85 1.11 -23.84
CA GLU A 22 12.62 0.01 -22.89
C GLU A 22 13.95 -0.53 -22.31
N THR A 23 14.95 -0.73 -23.15
CA THR A 23 16.28 -1.18 -22.71
C THR A 23 16.94 -0.16 -21.78
N GLY A 24 16.91 1.13 -22.13
CA GLY A 24 17.46 2.19 -21.29
C GLY A 24 16.80 2.24 -19.89
N MET A 25 15.47 2.15 -19.86
CA MET A 25 14.73 2.11 -18.58
C MET A 25 14.99 0.81 -17.79
N THR A 26 15.20 -0.32 -18.45
CA THR A 26 15.57 -1.59 -17.78
C THR A 26 16.91 -1.46 -17.08
N ILE A 27 17.90 -0.86 -17.74
CA ILE A 27 19.24 -0.61 -17.17
C ILE A 27 19.18 0.38 -16.01
N LEU A 28 18.41 1.46 -16.13
CA LEU A 28 18.21 2.42 -15.04
C LEU A 28 17.55 1.78 -13.82
N LYS A 29 16.52 0.96 -14.03
CA LYS A 29 15.86 0.19 -12.96
C LYS A 29 16.79 -0.84 -12.33
N ALA A 30 17.66 -1.50 -13.08
CA ALA A 30 18.65 -2.42 -12.57
C ALA A 30 19.63 -1.72 -11.62
N LEU A 31 20.13 -0.52 -11.99
CA LEU A 31 20.97 0.29 -11.13
C LEU A 31 20.25 0.68 -9.83
N ALA A 32 18.98 1.05 -9.91
CA ALA A 32 18.19 1.39 -8.73
C ALA A 32 18.01 0.19 -7.78
N ARG A 33 17.73 -1.02 -8.31
CA ARG A 33 17.60 -2.26 -7.51
C ARG A 33 18.91 -2.67 -6.83
N LEU A 34 20.06 -2.35 -7.41
CA LEU A 34 21.37 -2.57 -6.81
C LEU A 34 21.75 -1.53 -5.73
N GLY A 35 20.78 -0.80 -5.20
CA GLY A 35 20.99 0.21 -4.17
C GLY A 35 21.46 1.56 -4.70
N GLY A 36 21.36 1.78 -6.01
CA GLY A 36 21.64 3.06 -6.66
C GLY A 36 23.12 3.32 -6.95
N ALA A 37 24.05 2.38 -6.63
CA ALA A 37 25.46 2.46 -6.97
C ALA A 37 26.05 1.08 -7.29
N ALA A 38 26.60 0.88 -8.50
CA ALA A 38 27.11 -0.41 -8.90
C ALA A 38 28.17 -0.32 -10.03
N SER A 39 28.92 -1.41 -10.21
CA SER A 39 29.84 -1.56 -11.35
C SER A 39 29.07 -1.86 -12.64
N LEU A 40 29.70 -1.59 -13.80
CA LEU A 40 29.15 -1.92 -15.11
C LEU A 40 28.74 -3.41 -15.21
N THR A 41 29.57 -4.30 -14.69
CA THR A 41 29.31 -5.74 -14.74
C THR A 41 28.14 -6.18 -13.89
N ALA A 42 27.98 -5.59 -12.71
CA ALA A 42 26.82 -5.85 -11.82
C ALA A 42 25.51 -5.37 -12.47
N ILE A 43 25.52 -4.17 -13.07
CA ILE A 43 24.34 -3.62 -13.76
C ILE A 43 23.99 -4.49 -14.97
N ALA A 44 25.00 -4.97 -15.73
CA ALA A 44 24.79 -5.83 -16.89
C ALA A 44 24.14 -7.17 -16.48
N ALA A 45 24.65 -7.79 -15.42
CA ALA A 45 24.09 -9.03 -14.88
C ALA A 45 22.66 -8.85 -14.41
N GLU A 46 22.37 -7.79 -13.64
CA GLU A 46 21.03 -7.47 -13.13
C GLU A 46 20.03 -7.13 -14.26
N ALA A 47 20.51 -6.46 -15.30
CA ALA A 47 19.67 -6.10 -16.47
C ALA A 47 19.48 -7.26 -17.45
N GLY A 48 20.23 -8.35 -17.33
CA GLY A 48 20.24 -9.46 -18.29
C GLY A 48 20.81 -9.09 -19.68
N GLU A 49 21.76 -8.14 -19.71
CA GLU A 49 22.32 -7.59 -20.95
C GLU A 49 23.85 -7.67 -20.97
N ASN A 50 24.45 -7.62 -22.17
CA ASN A 50 25.91 -7.59 -22.24
C ASN A 50 26.51 -6.23 -21.85
N ALA A 51 27.70 -6.24 -21.26
CA ALA A 51 28.35 -5.05 -20.72
C ALA A 51 28.58 -3.94 -21.77
N ALA A 52 28.90 -4.29 -23.01
CA ALA A 52 29.15 -3.31 -24.08
C ALA A 52 27.84 -2.57 -24.46
N LYS A 53 26.72 -3.27 -24.49
CA LYS A 53 25.39 -2.67 -24.69
C LYS A 53 25.02 -1.77 -23.52
N VAL A 54 25.17 -2.26 -22.28
CA VAL A 54 24.89 -1.50 -21.05
C VAL A 54 25.72 -0.24 -20.97
N HIS A 55 27.02 -0.30 -21.28
CA HIS A 55 27.90 0.86 -21.30
C HIS A 55 27.39 1.99 -22.23
N ARG A 56 26.94 1.65 -23.46
CA ARG A 56 26.38 2.64 -24.40
C ARG A 56 25.14 3.32 -23.85
N TYR A 57 24.24 2.56 -23.21
CA TYR A 57 23.04 3.12 -22.60
C TYR A 57 23.36 3.98 -21.36
N LEU A 58 24.30 3.53 -20.51
CA LEU A 58 24.75 4.32 -19.37
C LEU A 58 25.38 5.64 -19.81
N SER A 59 26.13 5.66 -20.92
CA SER A 59 26.66 6.90 -21.50
C SER A 59 25.54 7.87 -21.88
N SER A 60 24.48 7.39 -22.52
CA SER A 60 23.31 8.22 -22.86
C SER A 60 22.56 8.69 -21.61
N LEU A 61 22.36 7.81 -20.61
CA LEU A 61 21.72 8.16 -19.35
C LEU A 61 22.55 9.18 -18.53
N THR A 62 23.88 9.12 -18.68
CA THR A 62 24.78 10.10 -18.07
C THR A 62 24.68 11.47 -18.76
N SER A 63 24.57 11.52 -20.09
CA SER A 63 24.36 12.79 -20.80
C SER A 63 23.05 13.48 -20.43
N GLU A 64 22.02 12.69 -20.06
CA GLU A 64 20.73 13.18 -19.58
C GLU A 64 20.71 13.45 -18.06
N GLY A 65 21.82 13.25 -17.36
CA GLY A 65 21.91 13.45 -15.91
C GLY A 65 21.16 12.46 -15.03
N LEU A 66 20.60 11.37 -15.63
CA LEU A 66 19.91 10.30 -14.91
C LEU A 66 20.88 9.36 -14.18
N VAL A 67 22.09 9.26 -14.68
CA VAL A 67 23.19 8.46 -14.13
C VAL A 67 24.42 9.36 -14.03
N ALA A 68 25.30 9.09 -13.07
CA ALA A 68 26.64 9.66 -13.00
C ALA A 68 27.65 8.54 -12.71
N GLN A 69 28.91 8.75 -13.08
CA GLN A 69 29.98 7.81 -12.83
C GLN A 69 30.98 8.41 -11.81
N HIS A 70 31.30 7.64 -10.79
CA HIS A 70 32.26 8.09 -9.78
C HIS A 70 33.70 8.01 -10.35
N PRO A 71 34.45 9.11 -10.38
CA PRO A 71 35.75 9.16 -11.08
C PRO A 71 36.79 8.17 -10.57
N ALA A 72 36.83 7.95 -9.25
CA ALA A 72 37.86 7.08 -8.65
C ALA A 72 37.47 5.59 -8.66
N THR A 73 36.20 5.25 -8.43
CA THR A 73 35.75 3.85 -8.35
C THR A 73 35.19 3.31 -9.64
N GLN A 74 34.93 4.18 -10.60
CA GLN A 74 34.25 3.87 -11.88
C GLN A 74 32.86 3.26 -11.72
N HIS A 75 32.28 3.27 -10.50
CA HIS A 75 30.92 2.87 -10.26
C HIS A 75 29.94 3.90 -10.81
N TYR A 76 28.85 3.40 -11.37
CA TYR A 76 27.72 4.22 -11.80
C TYR A 76 26.76 4.39 -10.62
N HIS A 77 26.17 5.58 -10.50
CA HIS A 77 25.13 5.86 -9.51
C HIS A 77 24.04 6.72 -10.13
N LEU A 78 22.87 6.78 -9.46
CA LEU A 78 21.76 7.62 -9.90
C LEU A 78 22.19 9.09 -9.86
N GLY A 79 21.91 9.80 -10.95
CA GLY A 79 22.26 11.21 -11.11
C GLY A 79 21.19 12.16 -10.57
N PRO A 80 21.47 13.47 -10.58
CA PRO A 80 20.57 14.48 -10.01
C PRO A 80 19.21 14.54 -10.71
N GLU A 81 19.14 14.21 -12.01
CA GLU A 81 17.87 14.20 -12.72
C GLU A 81 16.95 13.06 -12.27
N ALA A 82 17.52 11.89 -11.91
CA ALA A 82 16.77 10.81 -11.30
C ALA A 82 16.13 11.24 -9.97
N VAL A 83 16.83 12.03 -9.15
CA VAL A 83 16.29 12.61 -7.91
C VAL A 83 15.14 13.56 -8.21
N ARG A 84 15.26 14.45 -9.21
CA ARG A 84 14.19 15.38 -9.59
C ARG A 84 12.92 14.67 -10.04
N ILE A 85 13.07 13.64 -10.88
CA ILE A 85 11.96 12.80 -11.35
C ILE A 85 11.31 12.07 -10.16
N GLY A 86 12.11 11.47 -9.28
CA GLY A 86 11.63 10.79 -8.09
C GLY A 86 10.85 11.72 -7.17
N LEU A 87 11.36 12.93 -6.90
CA LEU A 87 10.66 13.93 -6.08
C LEU A 87 9.36 14.41 -6.73
N ALA A 88 9.33 14.57 -8.05
CA ALA A 88 8.11 14.92 -8.78
C ALA A 88 7.06 13.80 -8.68
N ALA A 89 7.47 12.55 -8.77
CA ALA A 89 6.59 11.40 -8.60
C ALA A 89 6.06 11.31 -7.16
N LEU A 90 6.93 11.47 -6.14
CA LEU A 90 6.53 11.41 -4.73
C LEU A 90 5.48 12.48 -4.36
N ARG A 91 5.54 13.68 -4.97
CA ARG A 91 4.52 14.73 -4.75
C ARG A 91 3.13 14.35 -5.27
N GLN A 92 3.04 13.36 -6.14
CA GLN A 92 1.77 12.85 -6.68
C GLN A 92 1.24 11.63 -5.90
N CYS A 93 2.06 11.09 -4.99
CA CYS A 93 1.69 9.96 -4.14
C CYS A 93 0.79 10.44 -2.99
N ASP A 94 -0.51 10.27 -3.19
CA ASP A 94 -1.55 10.51 -2.19
C ASP A 94 -2.32 9.20 -1.99
N PRO A 95 -2.16 8.52 -0.84
CA PRO A 95 -2.80 7.23 -0.60
C PRO A 95 -4.33 7.31 -0.66
N VAL A 96 -4.93 8.43 -0.26
CA VAL A 96 -6.38 8.63 -0.28
C VAL A 96 -6.88 8.67 -1.71
N ARG A 97 -6.24 9.46 -2.56
CA ARG A 97 -6.59 9.56 -3.98
C ARG A 97 -6.32 8.26 -4.73
N MET A 98 -5.18 7.62 -4.47
CA MET A 98 -4.83 6.34 -5.09
C MET A 98 -5.76 5.20 -4.67
N GLY A 99 -6.32 5.29 -3.46
CA GLY A 99 -7.27 4.31 -2.92
C GLY A 99 -8.69 4.42 -3.46
N GLU A 100 -9.06 5.49 -4.17
CA GLU A 100 -10.44 5.71 -4.64
C GLU A 100 -10.99 4.53 -5.46
N SER A 101 -10.23 4.07 -6.44
CA SER A 101 -10.65 2.94 -7.29
C SER A 101 -10.71 1.62 -6.53
N ALA A 102 -9.83 1.42 -5.53
CA ALA A 102 -9.87 0.24 -4.68
C ALA A 102 -11.11 0.22 -3.78
N LEU A 103 -11.49 1.37 -3.20
CA LEU A 103 -12.72 1.49 -2.41
C LEU A 103 -13.95 1.13 -3.23
N LEU A 104 -14.05 1.61 -4.47
CA LEU A 104 -15.16 1.28 -5.38
C LEU A 104 -15.20 -0.22 -5.68
N ARG A 105 -14.06 -0.83 -6.03
CA ARG A 105 -13.99 -2.29 -6.30
C ARG A 105 -14.39 -3.13 -5.08
N LEU A 106 -13.90 -2.77 -3.89
CA LEU A 106 -14.26 -3.46 -2.65
C LEU A 106 -15.75 -3.33 -2.35
N ARG A 107 -16.31 -2.12 -2.43
CA ARG A 107 -17.75 -1.88 -2.25
C ARG A 107 -18.59 -2.76 -3.18
N GLU A 108 -18.25 -2.82 -4.48
CA GLU A 108 -18.98 -3.55 -5.49
C GLU A 108 -18.86 -5.08 -5.30
N SER A 109 -17.65 -5.57 -5.02
CA SER A 109 -17.38 -7.01 -4.90
C SER A 109 -17.84 -7.60 -3.56
N LEU A 110 -17.64 -6.88 -2.46
CA LEU A 110 -17.91 -7.38 -1.11
C LEU A 110 -19.25 -6.90 -0.54
N ARG A 111 -19.83 -5.82 -1.11
CA ARG A 111 -21.09 -5.20 -0.63
C ARG A 111 -21.03 -4.79 0.85
N VAL A 112 -19.88 -4.31 1.29
CA VAL A 112 -19.62 -3.82 2.65
C VAL A 112 -19.13 -2.38 2.60
N THR A 113 -19.18 -1.67 3.71
CA THR A 113 -18.60 -0.33 3.83
C THR A 113 -17.09 -0.42 3.81
N CYS A 114 -16.45 0.38 2.96
CA CYS A 114 -14.99 0.44 2.86
C CYS A 114 -14.52 1.88 3.01
N PHE A 115 -13.38 2.07 3.68
CA PHE A 115 -12.80 3.40 3.82
C PHE A 115 -11.27 3.34 3.88
N ILE A 116 -10.65 4.47 3.62
CA ILE A 116 -9.23 4.70 3.83
C ILE A 116 -9.04 5.72 4.95
N ALA A 117 -8.15 5.39 5.88
CA ALA A 117 -7.78 6.24 6.99
C ALA A 117 -6.30 6.59 6.94
N VAL A 118 -5.94 7.79 7.40
CA VAL A 118 -4.56 8.22 7.63
C VAL A 118 -4.35 8.47 9.12
N MET A 119 -3.11 8.40 9.58
CA MET A 119 -2.80 8.75 10.96
C MET A 119 -2.85 10.26 11.13
N GLY A 120 -3.79 10.74 11.95
CA GLY A 120 -3.88 12.12 12.39
C GLY A 120 -3.27 12.30 13.78
N ASN A 121 -3.27 13.54 14.27
CA ASN A 121 -2.75 13.88 15.60
C ASN A 121 -3.56 13.29 16.78
N MET A 122 -4.82 12.93 16.53
CA MET A 122 -5.72 12.35 17.53
C MET A 122 -5.98 10.85 17.31
N GLY A 123 -5.35 10.25 16.28
CA GLY A 123 -5.55 8.85 15.93
C GLY A 123 -5.90 8.64 14.45
N PRO A 124 -6.16 7.40 14.05
CA PRO A 124 -6.58 7.07 12.69
C PRO A 124 -7.84 7.85 12.29
N THR A 125 -7.72 8.66 11.25
CA THR A 125 -8.78 9.55 10.78
C THR A 125 -9.29 9.07 9.43
N VAL A 126 -10.59 8.85 9.32
CA VAL A 126 -11.24 8.45 8.08
C VAL A 126 -11.21 9.61 7.08
N MET A 127 -10.60 9.39 5.93
CA MET A 127 -10.47 10.42 4.89
C MET A 127 -11.47 10.26 3.76
N ARG A 128 -11.71 9.02 3.34
CA ARG A 128 -12.64 8.70 2.27
C ARG A 128 -13.34 7.39 2.55
N MET A 129 -14.61 7.31 2.18
CA MET A 129 -15.45 6.15 2.45
C MET A 129 -16.38 5.89 1.27
N GLU A 130 -16.63 4.61 1.01
CA GLU A 130 -17.65 4.13 0.08
C GLU A 130 -18.59 3.18 0.81
N GLU A 131 -19.88 3.43 0.70
CA GLU A 131 -20.94 2.64 1.35
C GLU A 131 -21.76 1.88 0.29
N PRO A 132 -22.11 0.62 0.54
CA PRO A 132 -23.06 -0.10 -0.31
C PRO A 132 -24.47 0.47 -0.08
N SER A 133 -25.32 0.33 -1.09
CA SER A 133 -26.75 0.70 -0.98
C SER A 133 -27.52 -0.33 -0.14
N LEU A 134 -27.14 -0.52 1.13
CA LEU A 134 -27.77 -1.45 2.07
C LEU A 134 -28.33 -0.69 3.27
N PRO A 135 -29.39 -1.22 3.92
CA PRO A 135 -30.05 -0.52 5.04
C PRO A 135 -29.23 -0.46 6.34
N VAL A 136 -28.08 -1.12 6.42
CA VAL A 136 -27.21 -1.09 7.63
C VAL A 136 -26.20 0.04 7.49
N THR A 137 -26.37 1.07 8.31
CA THR A 137 -25.48 2.23 8.35
C THR A 137 -24.64 2.17 9.64
N VAL A 138 -23.33 2.16 9.50
CA VAL A 138 -22.41 2.35 10.62
C VAL A 138 -22.16 3.85 10.78
N ASN A 139 -22.19 4.36 12.01
CA ASN A 139 -22.02 5.80 12.28
C ASN A 139 -20.54 6.23 12.23
N ILE A 140 -19.87 5.91 11.11
CA ILE A 140 -18.52 6.38 10.76
C ILE A 140 -18.67 7.25 9.52
N ARG A 141 -17.96 8.38 9.50
CA ARG A 141 -17.98 9.35 8.40
C ARG A 141 -16.56 9.86 8.11
N PRO A 142 -16.29 10.40 6.92
CA PRO A 142 -15.08 11.17 6.71
C PRO A 142 -14.89 12.22 7.81
N GLY A 143 -13.69 12.28 8.39
CA GLY A 143 -13.36 13.07 9.57
C GLY A 143 -13.54 12.34 10.92
N SER A 144 -14.14 11.15 10.96
CA SER A 144 -14.18 10.34 12.19
C SER A 144 -12.78 9.92 12.59
N VAL A 145 -12.46 10.07 13.88
CA VAL A 145 -11.23 9.58 14.50
C VAL A 145 -11.53 8.25 15.20
N LEU A 146 -10.69 7.27 14.96
CA LEU A 146 -10.86 5.91 15.49
C LEU A 146 -9.83 5.63 16.60
N PRO A 147 -10.17 4.85 17.63
CA PRO A 147 -9.21 4.47 18.66
C PRO A 147 -8.13 3.52 18.07
N LEU A 148 -6.91 3.61 18.63
CA LEU A 148 -5.78 2.80 18.20
C LEU A 148 -5.95 1.32 18.53
N LEU A 149 -6.33 1.02 19.75
CA LEU A 149 -6.37 -0.36 20.26
C LEU A 149 -7.66 -1.08 19.87
N TRP A 150 -8.78 -0.36 19.74
CA TRP A 150 -10.10 -0.97 19.63
C TRP A 150 -10.66 -1.00 18.21
N SER A 151 -10.03 -0.32 17.26
CA SER A 151 -10.44 -0.36 15.84
C SER A 151 -9.46 -1.16 14.98
N ALA A 152 -9.96 -1.80 13.92
CA ALA A 152 -9.09 -2.50 12.96
C ALA A 152 -8.05 -1.56 12.33
N SER A 153 -8.47 -0.33 11.97
CA SER A 153 -7.56 0.67 11.40
C SER A 153 -6.46 1.05 12.40
N GLY A 154 -6.81 1.25 13.67
CA GLY A 154 -5.85 1.56 14.72
C GLY A 154 -4.86 0.43 14.97
N GLN A 155 -5.36 -0.81 15.05
CA GLN A 155 -4.53 -1.99 15.20
C GLN A 155 -3.56 -2.19 14.04
N ALA A 156 -3.97 -1.89 12.80
CA ALA A 156 -3.10 -1.93 11.65
C ALA A 156 -1.99 -0.86 11.74
N PHE A 157 -2.32 0.40 12.04
CA PHE A 157 -1.28 1.42 12.26
C PHE A 157 -0.34 1.04 13.40
N LEU A 158 -0.86 0.57 14.52
CA LEU A 158 -0.07 0.16 15.69
C LEU A 158 0.89 -0.99 15.38
N ALA A 159 0.47 -1.96 14.59
CA ALA A 159 1.27 -3.14 14.27
C ALA A 159 2.38 -2.84 13.27
N PHE A 160 2.07 -2.09 12.21
CA PHE A 160 3.00 -1.85 11.09
C PHE A 160 3.80 -0.55 11.23
N SER A 161 3.67 0.18 12.34
CA SER A 161 4.49 1.34 12.69
C SER A 161 5.43 1.03 13.83
N ASP A 162 6.65 1.56 13.77
CA ASP A 162 7.62 1.48 14.86
C ASP A 162 7.57 2.71 15.78
N ASP A 163 6.52 3.54 15.66
CA ASP A 163 6.35 4.74 16.46
C ASP A 163 5.98 4.39 17.91
N GLU A 164 6.91 4.66 18.83
CA GLU A 164 6.71 4.44 20.28
C GLU A 164 5.57 5.28 20.86
N ALA A 165 5.29 6.46 20.28
CA ALA A 165 4.19 7.30 20.74
C ALA A 165 2.82 6.65 20.47
N LEU A 166 2.67 5.93 19.35
CA LEU A 166 1.47 5.14 19.08
C LEU A 166 1.31 4.01 20.10
N GLN A 167 2.39 3.33 20.45
CA GLN A 167 2.35 2.27 21.46
C GLN A 167 1.99 2.82 22.85
N ALA A 168 2.55 3.98 23.23
CA ALA A 168 2.20 4.64 24.49
C ALA A 168 0.73 5.04 24.53
N THR A 169 0.20 5.59 23.43
CA THR A 169 -1.22 5.94 23.31
C THR A 169 -2.12 4.71 23.42
N ALA A 170 -1.75 3.60 22.74
CA ALA A 170 -2.51 2.34 22.84
C ALA A 170 -2.51 1.76 24.26
N ARG A 171 -1.40 1.86 24.99
CA ARG A 171 -1.34 1.47 26.41
C ARG A 171 -2.26 2.34 27.27
N ALA A 172 -2.26 3.66 27.06
CA ALA A 172 -3.16 4.56 27.77
C ALA A 172 -4.64 4.25 27.45
N GLU A 173 -4.99 3.95 26.20
CA GLU A 173 -6.34 3.49 25.83
C GLU A 173 -6.71 2.18 26.56
N TYR A 174 -5.76 1.24 26.69
CA TYR A 174 -5.98 -0.01 27.41
C TYR A 174 -6.22 0.23 28.90
N GLU A 175 -5.43 1.09 29.53
CA GLU A 175 -5.57 1.43 30.94
C GLU A 175 -6.89 2.16 31.26
N ALA A 176 -7.35 2.99 30.34
CA ALA A 176 -8.61 3.72 30.46
C ALA A 176 -9.86 2.88 30.14
N ALA A 177 -9.69 1.70 29.54
CA ALA A 177 -10.80 0.87 29.12
C ALA A 177 -11.50 0.16 30.29
N ALA A 178 -12.79 -0.15 30.12
CA ALA A 178 -13.54 -0.95 31.08
C ALA A 178 -13.00 -2.40 31.15
N PRO A 179 -13.17 -3.10 32.29
CA PRO A 179 -12.69 -4.46 32.48
C PRO A 179 -13.17 -5.44 31.37
N GLU A 180 -14.42 -5.30 30.96
CA GLU A 180 -15.04 -6.11 29.90
C GLU A 180 -14.33 -5.92 28.55
N GLN A 181 -13.97 -4.67 28.25
CA GLN A 181 -13.25 -4.33 27.01
C GLN A 181 -11.79 -4.81 27.07
N ARG A 182 -11.12 -4.68 28.23
CA ARG A 182 -9.75 -5.21 28.41
C ARG A 182 -9.69 -6.73 28.24
N SER A 183 -10.74 -7.45 28.59
CA SER A 183 -10.80 -8.91 28.43
C SER A 183 -10.77 -9.37 26.97
N LEU A 184 -11.04 -8.46 26.02
CA LEU A 184 -10.95 -8.75 24.57
C LEU A 184 -9.50 -8.82 24.07
N VAL A 185 -8.54 -8.28 24.84
CA VAL A 185 -7.12 -8.27 24.49
C VAL A 185 -6.35 -8.91 25.66
N GLY A 186 -5.90 -10.13 25.49
CA GLY A 186 -5.24 -10.91 26.55
C GLY A 186 -3.72 -10.79 26.54
N GLY A 187 -3.09 -11.37 27.59
CA GLY A 187 -1.64 -11.50 27.71
C GLY A 187 -1.00 -10.55 28.72
N SER A 188 0.29 -10.76 29.01
CA SER A 188 1.09 -9.96 29.94
C SER A 188 1.43 -8.56 29.39
N ASP A 189 1.56 -8.43 28.06
CA ASP A 189 1.64 -7.16 27.33
C ASP A 189 0.61 -7.20 26.18
N PRO A 190 -0.62 -6.73 26.44
CA PRO A 190 -1.71 -6.79 25.47
C PRO A 190 -1.41 -6.05 24.16
N VAL A 191 -0.70 -4.93 24.24
CA VAL A 191 -0.35 -4.11 23.06
C VAL A 191 0.64 -4.87 22.18
N GLN A 192 1.68 -5.45 22.76
CA GLN A 192 2.67 -6.23 22.00
C GLN A 192 2.09 -7.54 21.48
N GLY A 193 1.26 -8.23 22.25
CA GLY A 193 0.58 -9.45 21.80
C GLY A 193 -0.28 -9.18 20.57
N LEU A 194 -1.05 -8.10 20.60
CA LEU A 194 -1.88 -7.66 19.48
C LEU A 194 -1.02 -7.29 18.24
N ARG A 195 0.06 -6.53 18.42
CA ARG A 195 0.98 -6.18 17.32
C ARG A 195 1.52 -7.43 16.64
N GLN A 196 2.02 -8.39 17.41
CA GLN A 196 2.54 -9.65 16.87
C GLN A 196 1.47 -10.45 16.12
N GLN A 197 0.26 -10.51 16.64
CA GLN A 197 -0.86 -11.17 15.97
C GLN A 197 -1.16 -10.52 14.62
N VAL A 198 -1.29 -9.19 14.56
CA VAL A 198 -1.60 -8.46 13.34
C VAL A 198 -0.46 -8.58 12.32
N LEU A 199 0.80 -8.48 12.75
CA LEU A 199 1.97 -8.69 11.89
C LEU A 199 1.99 -10.09 11.29
N GLY A 200 1.71 -11.12 12.09
CA GLY A 200 1.67 -12.50 11.62
C GLY A 200 0.53 -12.78 10.64
N GLN A 201 -0.57 -12.01 10.70
CA GLN A 201 -1.72 -12.13 9.80
C GLN A 201 -1.61 -11.23 8.56
N GLY A 202 -0.73 -10.23 8.57
CA GLY A 202 -0.63 -9.21 7.51
C GLY A 202 -1.79 -8.22 7.47
N CYS A 203 -2.77 -8.34 8.36
CA CYS A 203 -3.93 -7.46 8.48
C CYS A 203 -4.48 -7.47 9.91
N ALA A 204 -5.19 -6.42 10.30
CA ALA A 204 -5.92 -6.37 11.56
C ALA A 204 -7.36 -6.83 11.35
N ILE A 205 -7.86 -7.67 12.26
CA ILE A 205 -9.21 -8.20 12.25
C ILE A 205 -9.84 -7.92 13.60
N VAL A 206 -10.96 -7.21 13.62
CA VAL A 206 -11.74 -6.97 14.84
C VAL A 206 -13.16 -7.49 14.66
N ARG A 207 -13.69 -8.05 15.75
CA ARG A 207 -15.07 -8.49 15.80
C ARG A 207 -15.68 -8.02 17.11
N ASP A 208 -16.76 -7.25 17.01
CA ASP A 208 -17.53 -6.73 18.17
C ASP A 208 -16.69 -5.95 19.20
N THR A 209 -15.49 -5.45 18.79
CA THR A 209 -14.52 -4.85 19.70
C THR A 209 -14.83 -3.37 19.98
N LEU A 210 -15.06 -2.60 18.93
CA LEU A 210 -15.40 -1.17 19.04
C LEU A 210 -16.90 -0.95 19.16
N LEU A 211 -17.68 -1.68 18.35
CA LEU A 211 -19.13 -1.63 18.31
C LEU A 211 -19.68 -3.06 18.26
N ALA A 212 -20.57 -3.40 19.17
CA ALA A 212 -21.25 -4.68 19.15
C ALA A 212 -22.02 -4.88 17.85
N GLY A 213 -21.93 -6.07 17.26
CA GLY A 213 -22.53 -6.41 15.98
C GLY A 213 -21.78 -5.93 14.76
N ILE A 214 -20.58 -5.34 14.92
CA ILE A 214 -19.76 -4.85 13.79
C ILE A 214 -18.39 -5.55 13.79
N SER A 215 -18.02 -6.06 12.63
CA SER A 215 -16.68 -6.60 12.35
C SER A 215 -15.97 -5.74 11.32
N ALA A 216 -14.65 -5.70 11.38
CA ALA A 216 -13.83 -4.99 10.41
C ALA A 216 -12.51 -5.71 10.13
N VAL A 217 -12.01 -5.53 8.92
CA VAL A 217 -10.69 -5.96 8.47
C VAL A 217 -9.95 -4.73 7.95
N ALA A 218 -8.70 -4.57 8.35
CA ALA A 218 -7.86 -3.44 7.93
C ALA A 218 -6.48 -3.92 7.51
N ALA A 219 -5.99 -3.41 6.38
CA ALA A 219 -4.67 -3.71 5.84
C ALA A 219 -3.85 -2.43 5.63
N PRO A 220 -2.52 -2.47 5.87
CA PRO A 220 -1.65 -1.32 5.73
C PRO A 220 -1.42 -0.97 4.26
N VAL A 221 -1.32 0.33 3.98
CA VAL A 221 -0.84 0.89 2.73
C VAL A 221 0.51 1.54 3.00
N PHE A 222 1.55 1.02 2.35
CA PHE A 222 2.93 1.46 2.55
C PHE A 222 3.34 2.53 1.51
N ASP A 223 4.15 3.48 1.95
CA ASP A 223 4.83 4.41 1.06
C ASP A 223 6.09 3.78 0.43
N ALA A 224 6.78 4.51 -0.46
CA ALA A 224 8.00 4.07 -1.12
C ALA A 224 9.18 3.77 -0.16
N ARG A 225 9.09 4.18 1.11
CA ARG A 225 10.09 3.93 2.16
C ARG A 225 9.74 2.72 3.03
N GLY A 226 8.54 2.13 2.83
CA GLY A 226 8.03 1.05 3.66
C GLY A 226 7.33 1.50 4.94
N HIS A 227 7.05 2.80 5.11
CA HIS A 227 6.26 3.29 6.23
C HIS A 227 4.77 3.21 5.92
N VAL A 228 3.95 2.93 6.92
CA VAL A 228 2.49 2.93 6.78
C VAL A 228 2.01 4.37 6.59
N SER A 229 1.53 4.69 5.39
CA SER A 229 1.00 6.01 5.04
C SER A 229 -0.52 6.11 5.18
N ALA A 230 -1.22 4.98 5.05
CA ALA A 230 -2.66 4.87 5.20
C ALA A 230 -3.05 3.44 5.58
N VAL A 231 -4.31 3.24 5.92
CA VAL A 231 -4.89 1.93 6.18
C VAL A 231 -6.20 1.83 5.40
N LEU A 232 -6.34 0.75 4.63
CA LEU A 232 -7.56 0.40 3.92
C LEU A 232 -8.39 -0.54 4.80
N THR A 233 -9.65 -0.18 5.03
CA THR A 233 -10.54 -0.90 5.95
C THR A 233 -11.85 -1.25 5.27
N ALA A 234 -12.31 -2.49 5.47
CA ALA A 234 -13.66 -2.94 5.19
C ALA A 234 -14.38 -3.25 6.51
N LEU A 235 -15.64 -2.88 6.64
CA LEU A 235 -16.44 -3.16 7.84
C LEU A 235 -17.89 -3.48 7.45
N GLY A 236 -18.55 -4.24 8.33
CA GLY A 236 -19.93 -4.63 8.15
C GLY A 236 -20.52 -5.30 9.39
N ALA A 237 -21.81 -5.66 9.32
CA ALA A 237 -22.46 -6.40 10.40
C ALA A 237 -21.77 -7.75 10.62
N SER A 238 -21.43 -8.09 11.87
CA SER A 238 -20.71 -9.33 12.24
C SER A 238 -21.45 -10.59 11.78
N ASN A 239 -22.75 -10.52 11.67
CA ASN A 239 -23.57 -11.58 11.09
C ASN A 239 -23.52 -11.47 9.55
N GLY A 240 -22.68 -12.30 8.93
CA GLY A 240 -22.47 -12.33 7.49
C GLY A 240 -21.15 -11.68 7.02
N PHE A 241 -20.38 -11.07 7.91
CA PHE A 241 -19.06 -10.51 7.61
C PHE A 241 -17.97 -11.56 7.91
N ASP A 242 -17.48 -12.25 6.89
CA ASP A 242 -16.42 -13.26 7.05
C ASP A 242 -15.04 -12.61 7.14
N ALA A 243 -14.69 -12.20 8.37
CA ALA A 243 -13.41 -11.55 8.68
C ALA A 243 -12.23 -12.51 8.82
N ARG A 244 -12.42 -13.84 8.73
CA ARG A 244 -11.32 -14.81 8.91
C ARG A 244 -10.18 -14.53 7.92
N PRO A 245 -8.90 -14.81 8.27
CA PRO A 245 -7.77 -14.60 7.37
C PRO A 245 -7.92 -15.29 6.01
N GLY A 246 -8.49 -16.51 5.97
CA GLY A 246 -8.81 -17.24 4.74
C GLY A 246 -10.24 -17.05 4.23
N GLY A 247 -10.98 -16.08 4.79
CA GLY A 247 -12.37 -15.78 4.40
C GLY A 247 -12.45 -14.94 3.12
N SER A 248 -13.66 -14.52 2.78
CA SER A 248 -13.91 -13.78 1.54
C SER A 248 -13.44 -12.32 1.57
N ILE A 249 -13.30 -11.71 2.74
CA ILE A 249 -13.05 -10.26 2.90
C ILE A 249 -11.57 -9.97 3.09
N CYS A 250 -10.89 -10.63 4.03
CA CYS A 250 -9.51 -10.32 4.39
C CYS A 250 -8.55 -10.38 3.20
N PRO A 251 -8.52 -11.43 2.35
CA PRO A 251 -7.62 -11.50 1.21
C PRO A 251 -7.84 -10.34 0.20
N ARG A 252 -9.09 -9.93 0.01
CA ARG A 252 -9.44 -8.86 -0.93
C ARG A 252 -8.98 -7.49 -0.42
N VAL A 253 -9.13 -7.21 0.88
CA VAL A 253 -8.65 -5.96 1.49
C VAL A 253 -7.12 -5.90 1.44
N VAL A 254 -6.43 -7.01 1.73
CA VAL A 254 -4.97 -7.11 1.65
C VAL A 254 -4.47 -6.92 0.22
N GLU A 255 -5.10 -7.57 -0.76
CA GLU A 255 -4.76 -7.43 -2.19
C GLU A 255 -4.88 -5.98 -2.67
N GLU A 256 -5.98 -5.31 -2.35
CA GLU A 256 -6.20 -3.92 -2.75
C GLU A 256 -5.23 -2.96 -2.02
N ALA A 257 -4.95 -3.18 -0.74
CA ALA A 257 -3.97 -2.39 0.00
C ALA A 257 -2.55 -2.57 -0.58
N ALA A 258 -2.17 -3.79 -0.97
CA ALA A 258 -0.91 -4.08 -1.63
C ALA A 258 -0.83 -3.41 -3.02
N ALA A 259 -1.92 -3.39 -3.78
CA ALA A 259 -1.97 -2.71 -5.08
C ALA A 259 -1.81 -1.17 -4.93
N ILE A 260 -2.42 -0.57 -3.90
CA ILE A 260 -2.21 0.86 -3.59
C ILE A 260 -0.75 1.10 -3.18
N SER A 261 -0.18 0.25 -2.32
CA SER A 261 1.22 0.35 -1.88
C SER A 261 2.19 0.27 -3.06
N ALA A 262 1.98 -0.65 -3.99
CA ALA A 262 2.78 -0.77 -5.21
C ALA A 262 2.67 0.50 -6.09
N ALA A 263 1.47 1.08 -6.20
CA ALA A 263 1.25 2.34 -6.92
C ALA A 263 1.93 3.53 -6.21
N MET A 264 2.10 3.47 -4.88
CA MET A 264 2.86 4.42 -4.07
C MET A 264 4.38 4.23 -4.16
N GLY A 265 4.84 3.24 -4.94
CA GLY A 265 6.26 2.93 -5.12
C GLY A 265 6.84 1.97 -4.08
N TYR A 266 6.03 1.36 -3.24
CA TYR A 266 6.48 0.33 -2.31
C TYR A 266 6.88 -0.95 -3.05
N ALA A 267 8.05 -1.46 -2.71
CA ALA A 267 8.51 -2.78 -3.09
C ALA A 267 8.80 -3.57 -1.81
N PRO A 268 8.14 -4.72 -1.57
CA PRO A 268 8.44 -5.53 -0.40
C PRO A 268 9.91 -5.96 -0.42
N PRO A 269 10.55 -6.08 0.74
CA PRO A 269 11.90 -6.65 0.82
C PRO A 269 11.92 -8.06 0.22
N ALA A 270 13.03 -8.37 -0.49
CA ALA A 270 13.22 -9.65 -1.18
C ALA A 270 13.43 -10.82 -0.20
#